data_d0860899a3d4367a72f5d50d9c6e6c93
#
_entry.id   d0860899a3d4367a72f5d50d9c6e6c93
#
_cell.length_a   1.000
_cell.length_b   1.000
_cell.length_c   1.000
_cell.angle_alpha   90.00
_cell.angle_beta   90.00
_cell.angle_gamma   90.00
#
_symmetry.space_group_name_H-M   'P 1'
#
loop_
_entity.id
_entity.type
_entity.pdbx_description
1 polymer ?
#
loop_
_entity_poly.entity_id
_entity_poly.type
_entity_poly.pdbx_seq_one_letter_code
_entity_poly.pdbx_strand_id
1 'polypeptide(L)'
;MSQTFLWYDLETFGSDPRRTRIAQFAGQRTNAQLEPVGEPLVLFCKPADDLLPSPEATLITGITPQQALRDGINEDEFIGRVLDELAQPETCAVGYNSLRFDDEFIRCILYRNFHDPYEREWRGGNSRWDLLDVMRLAHAVRPDGLQWPLREDGAHGRANVAGAESAGATATPSFRLEHLAEANGTREGTAHEALSDVQSLIGLARKFKHAQPKLFDYALALRDKRRVDAMLDIANMTPLLHISGKYPAARHCAALVAPICRHPNIDNRVIALDLDADPEALLRLDADGIADRLYTPAADLPEGEARVPLKEIHLNRSPMLIALEHLRARDIERLQLDLPRALAHADTLRATPGLAETVRQVYARARERAPADVDAALYDGFLPDADRRIFAQVRAAPAQALPGFAARFTDARLPELLFRYQARNWPESLTHDQQSRWDDYRRRRLGSDLGLSEYSFDTHREAIARLRITRPQPRDQVLLDALQSWAEHLEASL
;
A
#
# COMPACT_ATOMS: atom_id res chain seq x y z
N MET A 1 -23.78 15.98 6.52
CA MET A 1 -23.68 15.54 5.10
C MET A 1 -23.81 14.02 5.07
N SER A 2 -24.40 13.44 4.03
CA SER A 2 -24.44 11.97 3.89
C SER A 2 -23.06 11.48 3.45
N GLN A 3 -22.65 10.31 3.95
CA GLN A 3 -21.39 9.67 3.57
C GLN A 3 -21.28 9.48 2.05
N THR A 4 -20.10 9.79 1.49
CA THR A 4 -19.75 9.54 0.09
C THR A 4 -18.54 8.62 -0.01
N PHE A 5 -18.39 7.98 -1.17
CA PHE A 5 -17.17 7.24 -1.50
C PHE A 5 -16.39 8.03 -2.56
N LEU A 6 -15.10 8.16 -2.37
CA LEU A 6 -14.17 8.59 -3.42
C LEU A 6 -13.37 7.38 -3.87
N TRP A 7 -13.70 6.87 -5.04
CA TRP A 7 -12.99 5.78 -5.70
C TRP A 7 -11.81 6.37 -6.45
N TYR A 8 -10.62 5.84 -6.25
CA TYR A 8 -9.43 6.40 -6.86
C TYR A 8 -8.39 5.33 -7.18
N ASP A 9 -7.55 5.66 -8.13
CA ASP A 9 -6.42 4.87 -8.58
C ASP A 9 -5.26 5.79 -8.95
N LEU A 10 -4.02 5.30 -8.82
CA LEU A 10 -2.80 6.01 -9.14
C LEU A 10 -1.98 5.25 -10.18
N GLU A 11 -1.55 5.96 -11.24
CA GLU A 11 -0.44 5.52 -12.03
C GLU A 11 0.85 6.16 -11.52
N THR A 12 1.92 5.38 -11.43
CA THR A 12 3.17 5.81 -10.79
C THR A 12 4.38 5.56 -11.69
N PHE A 13 5.42 6.36 -11.50
CA PHE A 13 6.70 6.20 -12.21
C PHE A 13 7.60 5.09 -11.65
N GLY A 14 7.11 4.28 -10.70
CA GLY A 14 7.83 3.17 -10.11
C GLY A 14 7.08 2.59 -8.92
N SER A 15 7.71 1.74 -8.13
CA SER A 15 7.04 0.94 -7.10
C SER A 15 7.31 1.37 -5.65
N ASP A 16 8.39 2.10 -5.36
CA ASP A 16 8.71 2.58 -3.99
C ASP A 16 8.26 4.03 -3.80
N PRO A 17 7.20 4.31 -3.01
CA PRO A 17 6.65 5.66 -2.80
C PRO A 17 7.65 6.66 -2.21
N ARG A 18 8.74 6.16 -1.60
CA ARG A 18 9.80 6.99 -1.02
C ARG A 18 10.82 7.46 -2.05
N ARG A 19 10.99 6.71 -3.15
CA ARG A 19 12.04 6.90 -4.15
C ARG A 19 11.53 7.37 -5.50
N THR A 20 10.26 7.09 -5.80
CA THR A 20 9.60 7.49 -7.05
C THR A 20 8.43 8.44 -6.81
N ARG A 21 7.64 8.73 -7.85
CA ARG A 21 6.59 9.75 -7.85
C ARG A 21 5.31 9.21 -8.50
N ILE A 22 4.19 9.89 -8.21
CA ILE A 22 2.92 9.70 -8.91
C ILE A 22 3.04 10.30 -10.31
N ALA A 23 2.52 9.60 -11.31
CA ALA A 23 2.41 10.06 -12.69
C ALA A 23 1.00 10.60 -12.99
N GLN A 24 -0.05 9.89 -12.50
CA GLN A 24 -1.45 10.26 -12.72
C GLN A 24 -2.29 9.88 -11.51
N PHE A 25 -3.30 10.66 -11.25
CA PHE A 25 -4.42 10.37 -10.34
C PHE A 25 -5.70 10.34 -11.13
N ALA A 26 -6.56 9.35 -10.88
CA ALA A 26 -7.97 9.39 -11.28
C ALA A 26 -8.86 9.13 -10.07
N GLY A 27 -9.96 9.88 -9.97
CA GLY A 27 -10.92 9.73 -8.89
C GLY A 27 -12.35 10.02 -9.35
N GLN A 28 -13.31 9.21 -8.86
CA GLN A 28 -14.74 9.42 -9.07
C GLN A 28 -15.46 9.33 -7.73
N ARG A 29 -16.21 10.37 -7.41
CA ARG A 29 -17.08 10.37 -6.22
C ARG A 29 -18.39 9.65 -6.52
N THR A 30 -18.91 8.91 -5.53
CA THR A 30 -20.25 8.30 -5.57
C THR A 30 -21.00 8.55 -4.27
N ASN A 31 -22.33 8.46 -4.34
CA ASN A 31 -23.19 8.41 -3.17
C ASN A 31 -23.15 7.01 -2.49
N ALA A 32 -23.96 6.83 -1.44
CA ALA A 32 -24.08 5.57 -0.71
C ALA A 32 -24.66 4.43 -1.57
N GLN A 33 -25.38 4.72 -2.66
CA GLN A 33 -25.91 3.78 -3.63
C GLN A 33 -24.88 3.40 -4.72
N LEU A 34 -23.68 3.99 -4.64
CA LEU A 34 -22.59 3.86 -5.59
C LEU A 34 -22.90 4.52 -6.96
N GLU A 35 -23.80 5.48 -6.98
CA GLU A 35 -24.09 6.29 -8.18
C GLU A 35 -23.10 7.47 -8.25
N PRO A 36 -22.58 7.81 -9.46
CA PRO A 36 -21.64 8.92 -9.62
C PRO A 36 -22.21 10.25 -9.10
N VAL A 37 -21.35 11.04 -8.47
CA VAL A 37 -21.65 12.41 -8.02
C VAL A 37 -20.57 13.33 -8.58
N GLY A 38 -20.97 14.23 -9.46
CA GLY A 38 -20.05 15.11 -10.20
C GLY A 38 -19.22 14.40 -11.27
N GLU A 39 -18.34 15.16 -11.88
CA GLU A 39 -17.43 14.66 -12.92
C GLU A 39 -16.21 13.98 -12.28
N PRO A 40 -15.58 13.00 -12.95
CA PRO A 40 -14.35 12.42 -12.49
C PRO A 40 -13.21 13.44 -12.52
N LEU A 41 -12.30 13.36 -11.55
CA LEU A 41 -11.06 14.13 -11.53
C LEU A 41 -9.94 13.26 -12.12
N VAL A 42 -9.30 13.72 -13.20
CA VAL A 42 -8.11 13.09 -13.78
C VAL A 42 -7.01 14.14 -13.88
N LEU A 43 -5.86 13.87 -13.26
CA LEU A 43 -4.73 14.79 -13.21
C LEU A 43 -3.42 14.07 -13.50
N PHE A 44 -2.57 14.65 -14.33
CA PHE A 44 -1.17 14.26 -14.46
C PHE A 44 -0.30 15.09 -13.53
N CYS A 45 0.70 14.46 -12.92
CA CYS A 45 1.73 15.12 -12.12
C CYS A 45 3.00 15.28 -12.94
N LYS A 46 3.50 16.51 -13.08
CA LYS A 46 4.77 16.76 -13.76
C LYS A 46 5.92 16.05 -13.04
N PRO A 47 6.74 15.26 -13.74
CA PRO A 47 7.98 14.74 -13.17
C PRO A 47 8.96 15.88 -12.92
N ALA A 48 9.59 15.91 -11.75
CA ALA A 48 10.71 16.80 -11.52
C ALA A 48 11.98 16.26 -12.20
N ASP A 49 12.99 17.12 -12.37
CA ASP A 49 14.25 16.81 -13.04
C ASP A 49 15.22 15.95 -12.21
N ASP A 50 14.77 15.47 -11.05
CA ASP A 50 15.46 14.52 -10.18
C ASP A 50 14.88 13.08 -10.25
N LEU A 51 14.12 12.75 -11.31
CA LEU A 51 13.41 11.48 -11.44
C LEU A 51 13.77 10.74 -12.72
N LEU A 52 14.21 9.48 -12.57
CA LEU A 52 14.24 8.47 -13.63
C LEU A 52 13.05 7.53 -13.43
N PRO A 53 12.02 7.54 -14.31
CA PRO A 53 10.90 6.62 -14.24
C PRO A 53 11.34 5.16 -14.43
N SER A 54 10.72 4.23 -13.71
CA SER A 54 10.93 2.80 -13.92
C SER A 54 10.50 2.40 -15.33
N PRO A 55 11.38 1.76 -16.11
CA PRO A 55 11.01 1.24 -17.43
C PRO A 55 9.87 0.23 -17.35
N GLU A 56 9.84 -0.63 -16.35
CA GLU A 56 8.77 -1.61 -16.13
C GLU A 56 7.44 -0.92 -15.84
N ALA A 57 7.42 0.10 -14.97
CA ALA A 57 6.20 0.84 -14.66
C ALA A 57 5.68 1.58 -15.89
N THR A 58 6.56 2.23 -16.65
CA THR A 58 6.18 2.95 -17.89
C THR A 58 5.60 2.01 -18.94
N LEU A 59 6.12 0.78 -19.09
CA LEU A 59 5.55 -0.22 -20.00
C LEU A 59 4.16 -0.69 -19.57
N ILE A 60 3.86 -0.69 -18.27
CA ILE A 60 2.55 -1.06 -17.72
C ILE A 60 1.56 0.08 -17.94
N THR A 61 1.88 1.28 -17.46
CA THR A 61 0.99 2.44 -17.44
C THR A 61 0.85 3.10 -18.82
N GLY A 62 1.88 2.99 -19.66
CA GLY A 62 1.98 3.71 -20.94
C GLY A 62 2.28 5.19 -20.79
N ILE A 63 2.46 5.71 -19.57
CA ILE A 63 2.69 7.14 -19.31
C ILE A 63 4.19 7.45 -19.36
N THR A 64 4.58 8.25 -20.35
CA THR A 64 5.96 8.73 -20.47
C THR A 64 6.17 9.99 -19.64
N PRO A 65 7.42 10.28 -19.18
CA PRO A 65 7.71 11.53 -18.48
C PRO A 65 7.45 12.77 -19.35
N GLN A 66 7.63 12.66 -20.67
CA GLN A 66 7.32 13.75 -21.60
C GLN A 66 5.83 14.04 -21.67
N GLN A 67 4.97 13.01 -21.68
CA GLN A 67 3.54 13.18 -21.60
C GLN A 67 3.13 13.86 -20.30
N ALA A 68 3.59 13.35 -19.16
CA ALA A 68 3.27 13.90 -17.87
C ALA A 68 3.80 15.34 -17.67
N LEU A 69 4.96 15.66 -18.28
CA LEU A 69 5.49 17.02 -18.30
C LEU A 69 4.61 17.99 -19.10
N ARG A 70 4.08 17.55 -20.26
CA ARG A 70 3.25 18.37 -21.14
C ARG A 70 1.84 18.58 -20.57
N ASP A 71 1.23 17.51 -20.07
CA ASP A 71 -0.19 17.47 -19.72
C ASP A 71 -0.44 17.68 -18.21
N GLY A 72 0.61 17.63 -17.39
CA GLY A 72 0.55 17.67 -15.94
C GLY A 72 0.70 19.07 -15.33
N ILE A 73 0.47 19.12 -14.04
CA ILE A 73 0.70 20.27 -13.15
C ILE A 73 1.80 19.96 -12.13
N ASN A 74 2.36 20.96 -11.50
CA ASN A 74 3.43 20.78 -10.50
C ASN A 74 2.94 19.94 -9.32
N GLU A 75 3.88 19.25 -8.64
CA GLU A 75 3.55 18.29 -7.56
C GLU A 75 2.76 18.96 -6.41
N ASP A 76 3.07 20.21 -6.07
CA ASP A 76 2.36 20.99 -5.06
C ASP A 76 0.89 21.24 -5.43
N GLU A 77 0.63 21.76 -6.62
CA GLU A 77 -0.74 21.98 -7.12
C GLU A 77 -1.48 20.66 -7.29
N PHE A 78 -0.80 19.63 -7.81
CA PHE A 78 -1.37 18.29 -8.02
C PHE A 78 -1.91 17.71 -6.70
N ILE A 79 -1.07 17.68 -5.66
CA ILE A 79 -1.50 17.09 -4.39
C ILE A 79 -2.52 17.97 -3.67
N GLY A 80 -2.47 19.27 -3.83
CA GLY A 80 -3.49 20.18 -3.33
C GLY A 80 -4.88 19.83 -3.87
N ARG A 81 -5.00 19.68 -5.20
CA ARG A 81 -6.27 19.32 -5.88
C ARG A 81 -6.75 17.90 -5.50
N VAL A 82 -5.85 16.94 -5.41
CA VAL A 82 -6.17 15.58 -4.96
C VAL A 82 -6.66 15.60 -3.50
N LEU A 83 -6.01 16.39 -2.64
CA LEU A 83 -6.39 16.52 -1.25
C LEU A 83 -7.76 17.20 -1.07
N ASP A 84 -8.10 18.17 -1.90
CA ASP A 84 -9.43 18.82 -1.89
C ASP A 84 -10.55 17.80 -2.08
N GLU A 85 -10.33 16.74 -2.86
CA GLU A 85 -11.29 15.64 -2.99
C GLU A 85 -11.20 14.65 -1.83
N LEU A 86 -10.01 14.23 -1.42
CA LEU A 86 -9.82 13.22 -0.37
C LEU A 86 -10.22 13.72 1.01
N ALA A 87 -10.09 15.02 1.28
CA ALA A 87 -10.34 15.64 2.58
C ALA A 87 -11.78 16.16 2.78
N GLN A 88 -12.67 16.04 1.79
CA GLN A 88 -14.07 16.39 1.99
C GLN A 88 -14.64 15.61 3.17
N PRO A 89 -15.42 16.23 4.08
CA PRO A 89 -15.99 15.53 5.22
C PRO A 89 -16.87 14.33 4.82
N GLU A 90 -16.88 13.30 5.68
CA GLU A 90 -17.65 12.06 5.49
C GLU A 90 -17.24 11.29 4.22
N THR A 91 -16.01 11.47 3.74
CA THR A 91 -15.45 10.72 2.61
C THR A 91 -14.89 9.38 3.06
N CYS A 92 -15.33 8.30 2.42
CA CYS A 92 -14.64 7.02 2.43
C CYS A 92 -13.78 6.92 1.15
N ALA A 93 -12.48 7.01 1.28
CA ALA A 93 -11.55 6.80 0.16
C ALA A 93 -11.40 5.29 -0.12
N VAL A 94 -11.64 4.89 -1.37
CA VAL A 94 -11.67 3.48 -1.78
C VAL A 94 -10.78 3.26 -2.99
N GLY A 95 -9.94 2.24 -2.92
CA GLY A 95 -9.14 1.78 -4.04
C GLY A 95 -9.02 0.26 -4.06
N TYR A 96 -8.14 -0.23 -4.91
CA TYR A 96 -7.82 -1.65 -5.06
C TYR A 96 -6.37 -1.92 -4.69
N ASN A 97 -6.10 -2.60 -3.58
CA ASN A 97 -4.79 -2.70 -2.92
C ASN A 97 -4.26 -1.33 -2.41
N SER A 98 -5.12 -0.34 -2.34
CA SER A 98 -4.77 1.05 -2.08
C SER A 98 -4.17 1.27 -0.69
N LEU A 99 -4.62 0.56 0.35
CA LEU A 99 -4.08 0.67 1.71
C LEU A 99 -2.60 0.25 1.83
N ARG A 100 -2.06 -0.44 0.82
CA ARG A 100 -0.67 -0.91 0.78
C ARG A 100 0.17 -0.23 -0.28
N PHE A 101 -0.45 0.39 -1.28
CA PHE A 101 0.22 1.02 -2.41
C PHE A 101 -0.15 2.51 -2.55
N ASP A 102 -1.32 2.84 -3.04
CA ASP A 102 -1.73 4.21 -3.36
C ASP A 102 -1.69 5.16 -2.15
N ASP A 103 -2.18 4.70 -1.01
CA ASP A 103 -2.15 5.48 0.24
C ASP A 103 -0.73 5.81 0.71
N GLU A 104 0.23 4.92 0.47
CA GLU A 104 1.63 5.17 0.80
C GLU A 104 2.23 6.24 -0.14
N PHE A 105 1.85 6.23 -1.43
CA PHE A 105 2.21 7.31 -2.37
C PHE A 105 1.60 8.65 -1.97
N ILE A 106 0.31 8.66 -1.63
CA ILE A 106 -0.38 9.88 -1.16
C ILE A 106 0.26 10.40 0.13
N ARG A 107 0.59 9.55 1.09
CA ARG A 107 1.29 9.97 2.32
C ARG A 107 2.66 10.59 2.04
N CYS A 108 3.45 9.95 1.16
CA CYS A 108 4.77 10.44 0.81
C CYS A 108 4.72 11.79 0.07
N ILE A 109 3.78 11.96 -0.87
CA ILE A 109 3.64 13.22 -1.60
C ILE A 109 3.10 14.34 -0.68
N LEU A 110 2.15 14.05 0.22
CA LEU A 110 1.67 15.01 1.22
C LEU A 110 2.81 15.48 2.13
N TYR A 111 3.61 14.56 2.64
CA TYR A 111 4.79 14.86 3.46
C TYR A 111 5.78 15.77 2.74
N ARG A 112 6.14 15.43 1.49
CA ARG A 112 7.11 16.22 0.69
C ARG A 112 6.60 17.61 0.33
N ASN A 113 5.28 17.82 0.30
CA ASN A 113 4.65 19.09 -0.05
C ASN A 113 4.02 19.79 1.16
N PHE A 114 4.54 19.54 2.37
CA PHE A 114 4.14 20.24 3.60
C PHE A 114 2.64 20.18 3.91
N HIS A 115 2.01 19.03 3.67
CA HIS A 115 0.69 18.68 4.19
C HIS A 115 0.81 17.65 5.32
N ASP A 116 -0.25 17.52 6.15
CA ASP A 116 -0.32 16.41 7.10
C ASP A 116 -0.58 15.10 6.33
N PRO A 117 0.30 14.08 6.45
CA PRO A 117 0.19 12.85 5.66
C PRO A 117 -1.00 11.98 6.02
N TYR A 118 -1.59 12.16 7.20
CA TYR A 118 -2.56 11.23 7.79
C TYR A 118 -3.93 11.83 8.01
N GLU A 119 -4.05 13.17 8.13
CA GLU A 119 -5.26 13.85 8.57
C GLU A 119 -6.48 13.53 7.70
N ARG A 120 -6.30 13.42 6.38
CA ARG A 120 -7.33 13.05 5.41
C ARG A 120 -8.00 11.70 5.68
N GLU A 121 -7.32 10.82 6.41
CA GLU A 121 -7.76 9.43 6.61
C GLU A 121 -8.81 9.28 7.73
N TRP A 122 -8.95 10.29 8.58
CA TRP A 122 -9.78 10.22 9.78
C TRP A 122 -10.49 11.52 10.14
N ARG A 123 -9.98 12.69 9.71
CA ARG A 123 -10.58 13.97 10.05
C ARG A 123 -11.93 14.14 9.35
N GLY A 124 -12.89 14.82 10.03
CA GLY A 124 -14.20 15.11 9.45
C GLY A 124 -15.08 13.87 9.19
N GLY A 125 -14.86 12.77 9.90
CA GLY A 125 -15.60 11.52 9.67
C GLY A 125 -15.06 10.66 8.52
N ASN A 126 -13.90 11.01 7.98
CA ASN A 126 -13.28 10.31 6.87
C ASN A 126 -12.80 8.90 7.26
N SER A 127 -12.68 8.05 6.28
CA SER A 127 -12.23 6.67 6.42
C SER A 127 -11.60 6.17 5.12
N ARG A 128 -11.01 4.98 5.18
CA ARG A 128 -10.42 4.31 4.02
C ARG A 128 -10.92 2.88 3.93
N TRP A 129 -11.01 2.35 2.72
CA TRP A 129 -11.46 1.00 2.46
C TRP A 129 -10.74 0.41 1.23
N ASP A 130 -10.44 -0.88 1.26
CA ASP A 130 -9.69 -1.55 0.19
C ASP A 130 -10.52 -2.71 -0.36
N LEU A 131 -10.94 -2.58 -1.61
CA LEU A 131 -11.82 -3.58 -2.20
C LEU A 131 -11.12 -4.91 -2.48
N LEU A 132 -9.79 -4.97 -2.59
CA LEU A 132 -9.07 -6.23 -2.79
C LEU A 132 -9.26 -7.20 -1.62
N ASP A 133 -9.13 -6.73 -0.38
CA ASP A 133 -9.35 -7.60 0.79
C ASP A 133 -10.83 -7.96 0.97
N VAL A 134 -11.74 -7.09 0.54
CA VAL A 134 -13.18 -7.38 0.48
C VAL A 134 -13.50 -8.46 -0.55
N MET A 135 -12.86 -8.44 -1.72
CA MET A 135 -13.03 -9.50 -2.72
C MET A 135 -12.49 -10.84 -2.21
N ARG A 136 -11.37 -10.85 -1.48
CA ARG A 136 -10.87 -12.05 -0.79
C ARG A 136 -11.88 -12.58 0.23
N LEU A 137 -12.47 -11.69 1.03
CA LEU A 137 -13.53 -12.04 1.99
C LEU A 137 -14.75 -12.64 1.26
N ALA A 138 -15.23 -11.97 0.22
CA ALA A 138 -16.39 -12.44 -0.56
C ALA A 138 -16.14 -13.83 -1.16
N HIS A 139 -14.97 -14.03 -1.79
CA HIS A 139 -14.56 -15.33 -2.32
C HIS A 139 -14.52 -16.41 -1.23
N ALA A 140 -13.96 -16.10 -0.05
CA ALA A 140 -13.83 -17.07 1.03
C ALA A 140 -15.19 -17.54 1.56
N VAL A 141 -16.12 -16.62 1.87
CA VAL A 141 -17.33 -16.96 2.64
C VAL A 141 -18.65 -16.78 1.89
N ARG A 142 -18.70 -16.03 0.82
CA ARG A 142 -19.93 -15.73 0.03
C ARG A 142 -19.60 -15.57 -1.44
N PRO A 143 -19.11 -16.63 -2.12
CA PRO A 143 -18.67 -16.51 -3.52
C PRO A 143 -19.80 -16.29 -4.52
N ASP A 144 -21.04 -16.58 -4.13
CA ASP A 144 -22.19 -16.56 -5.04
C ASP A 144 -22.47 -15.15 -5.57
N GLY A 145 -22.80 -15.06 -6.86
CA GLY A 145 -23.17 -13.81 -7.55
C GLY A 145 -22.00 -13.06 -8.18
N LEU A 146 -20.78 -13.54 -8.00
CA LEU A 146 -19.58 -13.08 -8.70
C LEU A 146 -18.92 -14.24 -9.46
N GLN A 147 -18.22 -13.92 -10.54
CA GLN A 147 -17.34 -14.86 -11.24
C GLN A 147 -15.92 -14.71 -10.71
N TRP A 148 -15.26 -15.85 -10.46
CA TRP A 148 -13.92 -15.88 -9.89
C TRP A 148 -12.95 -16.51 -10.91
N PRO A 149 -12.22 -15.67 -11.67
CA PRO A 149 -11.26 -16.16 -12.66
C PRO A 149 -10.12 -16.90 -11.97
N LEU A 150 -9.60 -17.92 -12.63
CA LEU A 150 -8.43 -18.66 -12.16
C LEU A 150 -7.15 -18.03 -12.70
N ARG A 151 -6.04 -18.21 -11.99
CA ARG A 151 -4.72 -17.83 -12.51
C ARG A 151 -4.36 -18.80 -13.62
N GLU A 152 -3.88 -18.25 -14.72
CA GLU A 152 -3.17 -19.05 -15.71
C GLU A 152 -1.79 -19.42 -15.16
N ASP A 153 -1.49 -20.71 -15.10
CA ASP A 153 -0.18 -21.19 -14.66
C ASP A 153 0.90 -20.69 -15.64
N GLY A 154 1.74 -19.77 -15.20
CA GLY A 154 2.83 -19.18 -16.00
C GLY A 154 3.10 -17.68 -15.82
N ALA A 155 2.19 -16.90 -15.25
CA ALA A 155 2.43 -15.47 -14.99
C ALA A 155 3.18 -15.29 -13.66
N HIS A 156 4.45 -14.92 -13.74
CA HIS A 156 5.34 -14.62 -12.61
C HIS A 156 4.80 -13.47 -11.74
N GLY A 157 3.90 -13.80 -10.80
CA GLY A 157 3.63 -12.94 -9.66
C GLY A 157 4.57 -13.36 -8.54
N ARG A 158 5.38 -12.43 -8.01
CA ARG A 158 6.24 -12.67 -6.85
C ARG A 158 5.41 -13.25 -5.71
N ALA A 159 5.41 -14.57 -5.58
CA ALA A 159 4.98 -15.27 -4.40
C ALA A 159 6.13 -15.18 -3.38
N ASN A 160 6.06 -14.19 -2.47
CA ASN A 160 6.86 -14.19 -1.26
C ASN A 160 6.24 -15.18 -0.25
N VAL A 161 6.28 -16.47 -0.56
CA VAL A 161 6.21 -17.54 0.45
C VAL A 161 6.98 -18.72 -0.13
N ALA A 162 8.25 -18.84 0.27
CA ALA A 162 9.02 -20.04 0.03
C ALA A 162 8.48 -21.18 0.89
N GLY A 163 8.26 -22.35 0.28
CA GLY A 163 8.07 -23.61 0.96
C GLY A 163 6.68 -24.24 0.82
N ALA A 164 6.28 -24.60 -0.40
CA ALA A 164 5.35 -25.69 -0.63
C ALA A 164 5.56 -26.20 -2.06
N GLU A 165 6.38 -27.18 -2.23
CA GLU A 165 6.30 -28.04 -3.41
C GLU A 165 5.00 -28.80 -3.32
N SER A 166 4.08 -28.56 -4.26
CA SER A 166 2.74 -29.13 -4.24
C SER A 166 2.62 -30.28 -5.24
N ALA A 167 2.25 -31.40 -4.71
CA ALA A 167 1.55 -32.42 -5.49
C ALA A 167 0.13 -31.89 -5.85
N GLY A 168 -0.15 -31.76 -7.18
CA GLY A 168 -1.48 -31.42 -7.72
C GLY A 168 -1.76 -29.92 -7.69
N ALA A 169 -1.52 -29.21 -8.79
CA ALA A 169 -1.85 -27.79 -8.94
C ALA A 169 -3.37 -27.60 -8.87
N THR A 170 -3.90 -27.26 -7.70
CA THR A 170 -5.26 -26.72 -7.58
C THR A 170 -5.27 -25.33 -8.17
N ALA A 171 -6.11 -25.12 -9.20
CA ALA A 171 -6.28 -23.83 -9.84
C ALA A 171 -6.67 -22.76 -8.81
N THR A 172 -5.80 -21.77 -8.62
CA THR A 172 -6.00 -20.72 -7.59
C THR A 172 -6.71 -19.51 -8.18
N PRO A 173 -7.59 -18.83 -7.43
CA PRO A 173 -8.30 -17.65 -7.93
C PRO A 173 -7.34 -16.48 -8.17
N SER A 174 -7.61 -15.73 -9.22
CA SER A 174 -6.99 -14.45 -9.47
C SER A 174 -7.81 -13.33 -8.83
N PHE A 175 -7.14 -12.52 -7.99
CA PHE A 175 -7.74 -11.32 -7.40
C PHE A 175 -7.22 -10.03 -8.06
N ARG A 176 -6.68 -10.10 -9.28
CA ARG A 176 -6.32 -8.90 -10.03
C ARG A 176 -7.59 -8.19 -10.50
N LEU A 177 -7.62 -6.84 -10.41
CA LEU A 177 -8.79 -6.05 -10.78
C LEU A 177 -9.18 -6.30 -12.24
N GLU A 178 -8.22 -6.30 -13.16
CA GLU A 178 -8.47 -6.53 -14.58
C GLU A 178 -9.16 -7.87 -14.83
N HIS A 179 -8.71 -8.96 -14.18
CA HIS A 179 -9.30 -10.30 -14.36
C HIS A 179 -10.70 -10.38 -13.73
N LEU A 180 -10.89 -9.80 -12.53
CA LEU A 180 -12.21 -9.79 -11.88
C LEU A 180 -13.20 -8.92 -12.63
N ALA A 181 -12.80 -7.74 -13.09
CA ALA A 181 -13.67 -6.84 -13.83
C ALA A 181 -14.10 -7.46 -15.17
N GLU A 182 -13.18 -8.08 -15.92
CA GLU A 182 -13.49 -8.78 -17.16
C GLU A 182 -14.45 -9.95 -16.93
N ALA A 183 -14.11 -10.87 -16.00
CA ALA A 183 -14.95 -12.03 -15.69
C ALA A 183 -16.36 -11.65 -15.22
N ASN A 184 -16.50 -10.48 -14.61
CA ASN A 184 -17.77 -10.00 -14.07
C ASN A 184 -18.51 -9.02 -15.01
N GLY A 185 -17.97 -8.72 -16.18
CA GLY A 185 -18.57 -7.80 -17.16
C GLY A 185 -18.66 -6.36 -16.64
N THR A 186 -17.70 -5.95 -15.81
CA THR A 186 -17.60 -4.59 -15.26
C THR A 186 -16.38 -3.83 -15.77
N ARG A 187 -15.66 -4.41 -16.74
CA ARG A 187 -14.53 -3.76 -17.39
C ARG A 187 -15.01 -2.64 -18.29
N GLU A 188 -14.51 -1.44 -18.07
CA GLU A 188 -14.70 -0.28 -18.92
C GLU A 188 -13.32 0.21 -19.39
N GLY A 189 -13.17 0.46 -20.70
CA GLY A 189 -11.93 0.99 -21.28
C GLY A 189 -10.73 0.03 -21.25
N THR A 190 -9.54 0.61 -21.27
CA THR A 190 -8.26 -0.10 -21.33
C THR A 190 -7.71 -0.34 -19.91
N ALA A 191 -7.09 -1.50 -19.68
CA ALA A 191 -6.39 -1.78 -18.41
C ALA A 191 -5.20 -0.80 -18.24
N HIS A 192 -4.92 -0.41 -16.98
CA HIS A 192 -3.87 0.54 -16.65
C HIS A 192 -4.08 1.95 -17.24
N GLU A 193 -5.33 2.33 -17.42
CA GLU A 193 -5.77 3.71 -17.56
C GLU A 193 -6.52 4.05 -16.27
N ALA A 194 -5.99 4.91 -15.43
CA ALA A 194 -6.46 5.11 -14.06
C ALA A 194 -7.98 5.34 -13.93
N LEU A 195 -8.58 6.12 -14.84
CA LEU A 195 -10.05 6.33 -14.81
C LEU A 195 -10.83 5.07 -15.18
N SER A 196 -10.34 4.29 -16.14
CA SER A 196 -10.92 3.02 -16.54
C SER A 196 -10.89 2.01 -15.39
N ASP A 197 -9.79 1.98 -14.62
CA ASP A 197 -9.66 1.12 -13.46
C ASP A 197 -10.59 1.57 -12.33
N VAL A 198 -10.75 2.87 -12.09
CA VAL A 198 -11.74 3.44 -11.15
C VAL A 198 -13.17 3.05 -11.54
N GLN A 199 -13.55 3.14 -12.81
CA GLN A 199 -14.89 2.76 -13.30
C GLN A 199 -15.14 1.26 -13.14
N SER A 200 -14.14 0.44 -13.47
CA SER A 200 -14.16 -1.02 -13.27
C SER A 200 -14.32 -1.40 -11.80
N LEU A 201 -13.63 -0.68 -10.91
CA LEU A 201 -13.70 -0.84 -9.46
C LEU A 201 -15.11 -0.53 -8.92
N ILE A 202 -15.72 0.59 -9.35
CA ILE A 202 -17.10 0.96 -9.00
C ILE A 202 -18.08 -0.10 -9.52
N GLY A 203 -17.94 -0.55 -10.76
CA GLY A 203 -18.76 -1.58 -11.37
C GLY A 203 -18.73 -2.89 -10.59
N LEU A 204 -17.52 -3.35 -10.20
CA LEU A 204 -17.32 -4.54 -9.40
C LEU A 204 -17.96 -4.40 -8.01
N ALA A 205 -17.78 -3.25 -7.35
CA ALA A 205 -18.38 -2.96 -6.05
C ALA A 205 -19.92 -2.95 -6.10
N ARG A 206 -20.53 -2.40 -7.15
CA ARG A 206 -21.99 -2.43 -7.37
C ARG A 206 -22.49 -3.85 -7.52
N LYS A 207 -21.82 -4.65 -8.35
CA LYS A 207 -22.18 -6.07 -8.55
C LYS A 207 -22.09 -6.85 -7.24
N PHE A 208 -21.01 -6.66 -6.48
CA PHE A 208 -20.84 -7.26 -5.16
C PHE A 208 -21.93 -6.83 -4.17
N LYS A 209 -22.19 -5.52 -4.07
CA LYS A 209 -23.24 -4.98 -3.19
C LYS A 209 -24.62 -5.53 -3.54
N HIS A 210 -24.93 -5.66 -4.83
CA HIS A 210 -26.20 -6.25 -5.30
C HIS A 210 -26.30 -7.73 -4.93
N ALA A 211 -25.24 -8.51 -5.17
CA ALA A 211 -25.22 -9.94 -4.93
C ALA A 211 -25.20 -10.30 -3.42
N GLN A 212 -24.44 -9.55 -2.62
CA GLN A 212 -24.16 -9.84 -1.22
C GLN A 212 -24.28 -8.59 -0.32
N PRO A 213 -25.46 -7.93 -0.25
CA PRO A 213 -25.60 -6.63 0.41
C PRO A 213 -25.19 -6.66 1.89
N LYS A 214 -25.57 -7.71 2.62
CA LYS A 214 -25.21 -7.86 4.05
C LYS A 214 -23.70 -8.02 4.25
N LEU A 215 -23.02 -8.72 3.35
CA LEU A 215 -21.56 -8.87 3.44
C LEU A 215 -20.85 -7.58 3.05
N PHE A 216 -21.38 -6.84 2.08
CA PHE A 216 -20.87 -5.51 1.71
C PHE A 216 -20.92 -4.57 2.93
N ASP A 217 -22.07 -4.46 3.59
CA ASP A 217 -22.24 -3.60 4.76
C ASP A 217 -21.37 -4.05 5.95
N TYR A 218 -21.24 -5.37 6.14
CA TYR A 218 -20.36 -5.95 7.15
C TYR A 218 -18.88 -5.57 6.89
N ALA A 219 -18.38 -5.81 5.69
CA ALA A 219 -17.02 -5.49 5.30
C ALA A 219 -16.73 -3.98 5.38
N LEU A 220 -17.69 -3.15 4.96
CA LEU A 220 -17.59 -1.70 5.06
C LEU A 220 -17.52 -1.24 6.53
N ALA A 221 -18.24 -1.89 7.43
CA ALA A 221 -18.18 -1.55 8.85
C ALA A 221 -16.84 -1.88 9.52
N LEU A 222 -16.03 -2.79 8.95
CA LEU A 222 -14.68 -3.12 9.46
C LEU A 222 -13.63 -2.02 9.20
N ARG A 223 -13.98 -0.93 8.51
CA ARG A 223 -13.11 0.25 8.42
C ARG A 223 -13.03 1.02 9.76
N ASP A 224 -13.99 0.84 10.65
CA ASP A 224 -13.95 1.40 12.00
C ASP A 224 -13.02 0.55 12.89
N LYS A 225 -11.87 1.13 13.22
CA LYS A 225 -10.87 0.49 14.07
C LYS A 225 -11.38 0.10 15.46
N ARG A 226 -12.39 0.82 16.00
CA ARG A 226 -12.98 0.49 17.32
C ARG A 226 -13.80 -0.80 17.22
N ARG A 227 -14.54 -0.97 16.12
CA ARG A 227 -15.27 -2.20 15.83
C ARG A 227 -14.31 -3.38 15.67
N VAL A 228 -13.24 -3.21 14.91
CA VAL A 228 -12.20 -4.23 14.72
C VAL A 228 -11.55 -4.58 16.07
N ASP A 229 -11.20 -3.58 16.87
CA ASP A 229 -10.60 -3.77 18.18
C ASP A 229 -11.50 -4.57 19.13
N ALA A 230 -12.79 -4.27 19.14
CA ALA A 230 -13.78 -4.99 19.95
C ALA A 230 -13.96 -6.47 19.54
N MET A 231 -13.61 -6.86 18.32
CA MET A 231 -13.65 -8.25 17.85
C MET A 231 -12.43 -9.07 18.32
N LEU A 232 -11.36 -8.43 18.73
CA LEU A 232 -10.10 -9.07 19.09
C LEU A 232 -10.01 -9.25 20.62
N ASP A 233 -10.62 -10.31 21.12
CA ASP A 233 -10.59 -10.67 22.55
C ASP A 233 -9.22 -11.25 22.94
N ILE A 234 -8.28 -10.36 23.21
CA ILE A 234 -6.90 -10.72 23.62
C ILE A 234 -6.89 -11.42 24.99
N ALA A 235 -7.81 -11.05 25.88
CA ALA A 235 -7.80 -11.58 27.25
C ALA A 235 -8.10 -13.09 27.28
N ASN A 236 -9.03 -13.53 26.43
CA ASN A 236 -9.41 -14.95 26.30
C ASN A 236 -8.77 -15.61 25.07
N MET A 237 -7.95 -14.88 24.28
CA MET A 237 -7.39 -15.39 23.02
C MET A 237 -8.44 -16.06 22.15
N THR A 238 -9.63 -15.44 22.05
CA THR A 238 -10.79 -16.03 21.37
C THR A 238 -10.51 -16.15 19.87
N PRO A 239 -10.60 -17.38 19.30
CA PRO A 239 -10.34 -17.58 17.87
C PRO A 239 -11.34 -16.85 16.99
N LEU A 240 -10.85 -16.38 15.83
CA LEU A 240 -11.67 -15.78 14.78
C LEU A 240 -11.06 -16.07 13.41
N LEU A 241 -11.87 -15.97 12.36
CA LEU A 241 -11.38 -16.08 11.00
C LEU A 241 -10.79 -14.75 10.54
N HIS A 242 -9.57 -14.78 10.04
CA HIS A 242 -8.89 -13.64 9.42
C HIS A 242 -8.62 -13.91 7.94
N ILE A 243 -9.03 -12.98 7.08
CA ILE A 243 -8.80 -13.03 5.64
C ILE A 243 -7.67 -12.04 5.29
N SER A 244 -6.64 -12.54 4.62
CA SER A 244 -5.48 -11.73 4.24
C SER A 244 -4.74 -12.34 3.06
N GLY A 245 -4.26 -11.51 2.14
CA GLY A 245 -3.38 -11.96 1.06
C GLY A 245 -2.03 -12.52 1.51
N LYS A 246 -1.73 -12.49 2.81
CA LYS A 246 -0.56 -13.14 3.41
C LYS A 246 -0.76 -14.65 3.65
N TYR A 247 -2.01 -15.13 3.58
CA TYR A 247 -2.30 -16.56 3.61
C TYR A 247 -2.35 -17.13 2.18
N PRO A 248 -2.01 -18.41 2.00
CA PRO A 248 -2.04 -19.04 0.68
C PRO A 248 -3.41 -18.93 0.00
N ALA A 249 -3.42 -18.69 -1.31
CA ALA A 249 -4.67 -18.67 -2.08
C ALA A 249 -5.37 -20.05 -2.09
N ALA A 250 -4.62 -21.15 -1.97
CA ALA A 250 -5.15 -22.50 -1.79
C ALA A 250 -5.98 -22.64 -0.50
N ARG A 251 -5.71 -21.85 0.52
CA ARG A 251 -6.52 -21.71 1.76
C ARG A 251 -7.54 -20.57 1.64
N HIS A 252 -7.94 -20.17 0.45
CA HIS A 252 -8.85 -19.06 0.19
C HIS A 252 -8.41 -17.72 0.84
N CYS A 253 -7.10 -17.49 1.04
CA CYS A 253 -6.55 -16.35 1.78
C CYS A 253 -7.09 -16.25 3.22
N ALA A 254 -7.48 -17.36 3.85
CA ALA A 254 -8.15 -17.43 5.16
C ALA A 254 -7.33 -18.23 6.17
N ALA A 255 -7.39 -17.85 7.44
CA ALA A 255 -6.87 -18.61 8.56
C ALA A 255 -7.69 -18.36 9.84
N LEU A 256 -7.84 -19.39 10.68
CA LEU A 256 -8.25 -19.21 12.06
C LEU A 256 -7.07 -18.66 12.86
N VAL A 257 -7.28 -17.59 13.61
CA VAL A 257 -6.21 -16.97 14.39
C VAL A 257 -6.66 -16.70 15.81
N ALA A 258 -5.74 -16.80 16.77
CA ALA A 258 -5.94 -16.33 18.15
C ALA A 258 -5.15 -15.06 18.40
N PRO A 259 -5.78 -13.94 18.84
CA PRO A 259 -5.08 -12.74 19.24
C PRO A 259 -4.32 -13.01 20.55
N ILE A 260 -3.01 -12.71 20.60
CA ILE A 260 -2.16 -12.99 21.77
C ILE A 260 -1.91 -11.71 22.59
N CYS A 261 -1.49 -10.65 21.94
CA CYS A 261 -1.16 -9.39 22.62
C CYS A 261 -1.23 -8.18 21.68
N ARG A 262 -1.27 -6.98 22.26
CA ARG A 262 -1.03 -5.74 21.50
C ARG A 262 0.46 -5.61 21.18
N HIS A 263 0.73 -5.01 20.02
CA HIS A 263 2.12 -4.68 19.67
C HIS A 263 2.66 -3.64 20.67
N PRO A 264 3.87 -3.84 21.24
CA PRO A 264 4.39 -2.99 22.32
C PRO A 264 4.65 -1.54 21.91
N ASN A 265 5.02 -1.30 20.65
CA ASN A 265 5.44 0.02 20.15
C ASN A 265 4.45 0.64 19.14
N ILE A 266 3.39 -0.06 18.75
CA ILE A 266 2.46 0.40 17.71
C ILE A 266 1.02 0.09 18.11
N ASP A 267 0.30 1.09 18.61
CA ASP A 267 -1.04 0.95 19.20
C ASP A 267 -2.10 0.35 18.24
N ASN A 268 -1.92 0.52 16.94
CA ASN A 268 -2.87 0.04 15.95
C ASN A 268 -2.61 -1.39 15.46
N ARG A 269 -1.88 -2.21 16.25
CA ARG A 269 -1.58 -3.59 15.88
C ARG A 269 -1.84 -4.56 17.01
N VAL A 270 -2.42 -5.70 16.64
CA VAL A 270 -2.55 -6.88 17.49
C VAL A 270 -1.77 -8.03 16.87
N ILE A 271 -1.03 -8.75 17.71
CA ILE A 271 -0.26 -9.92 17.29
C ILE A 271 -1.13 -11.14 17.53
N ALA A 272 -1.29 -11.96 16.52
CA ALA A 272 -2.09 -13.18 16.54
C ALA A 272 -1.29 -14.38 16.00
N LEU A 273 -1.63 -15.58 16.41
CA LEU A 273 -1.09 -16.84 15.89
C LEU A 273 -2.08 -17.47 14.91
N ASP A 274 -1.58 -17.99 13.80
CA ASP A 274 -2.33 -18.89 12.89
C ASP A 274 -2.51 -20.25 13.59
N LEU A 275 -3.76 -20.60 13.90
CA LEU A 275 -4.11 -21.80 14.66
C LEU A 275 -4.08 -23.09 13.82
N ASP A 276 -3.81 -23.00 12.53
CA ASP A 276 -3.58 -24.17 11.68
C ASP A 276 -2.22 -24.82 11.95
N ALA A 277 -1.28 -24.02 12.45
CA ALA A 277 0.03 -24.51 12.88
C ALA A 277 -0.01 -25.01 14.33
N ASP A 278 0.85 -26.00 14.63
CA ASP A 278 1.04 -26.50 15.99
C ASP A 278 1.66 -25.40 16.89
N PRO A 279 1.01 -24.99 17.98
CA PRO A 279 1.52 -23.99 18.90
C PRO A 279 2.78 -24.44 19.63
N GLU A 280 3.06 -25.74 19.75
CA GLU A 280 4.26 -26.23 20.45
C GLU A 280 5.56 -25.65 19.86
N ALA A 281 5.61 -25.42 18.55
CA ALA A 281 6.77 -24.79 17.91
C ALA A 281 7.05 -23.38 18.45
N LEU A 282 6.00 -22.62 18.80
CA LEU A 282 6.13 -21.31 19.47
C LEU A 282 6.46 -21.48 20.96
N LEU A 283 5.79 -22.40 21.64
CA LEU A 283 5.84 -22.53 23.11
C LEU A 283 7.17 -23.10 23.63
N ARG A 284 7.96 -23.75 22.78
CA ARG A 284 9.28 -24.29 23.12
C ARG A 284 10.41 -23.27 23.01
N LEU A 285 10.12 -22.08 22.45
CA LEU A 285 11.11 -21.04 22.17
C LEU A 285 11.02 -19.92 23.19
N ASP A 286 12.16 -19.36 23.53
CA ASP A 286 12.26 -18.07 24.17
C ASP A 286 12.09 -16.91 23.16
N ALA A 287 12.14 -15.67 23.61
CA ALA A 287 11.98 -14.50 22.77
C ALA A 287 13.04 -14.40 21.66
N ASP A 288 14.26 -14.91 21.90
CA ASP A 288 15.33 -14.89 20.90
C ASP A 288 15.05 -15.90 19.80
N GLY A 289 14.74 -17.14 20.15
CA GLY A 289 14.41 -18.19 19.20
C GLY A 289 13.14 -17.87 18.37
N ILE A 290 12.13 -17.22 18.98
CA ILE A 290 10.94 -16.73 18.23
C ILE A 290 11.34 -15.65 17.24
N ALA A 291 12.17 -14.69 17.64
CA ALA A 291 12.64 -13.61 16.77
C ALA A 291 13.42 -14.16 15.56
N ASP A 292 14.34 -15.08 15.81
CA ASP A 292 15.14 -15.72 14.75
C ASP A 292 14.24 -16.40 13.73
N ARG A 293 13.27 -17.22 14.17
CA ARG A 293 12.34 -17.92 13.25
C ARG A 293 11.30 -17.01 12.62
N LEU A 294 10.96 -15.87 13.23
CA LEU A 294 10.02 -14.91 12.69
C LEU A 294 10.64 -14.05 11.58
N TYR A 295 11.91 -13.65 11.76
CA TYR A 295 12.56 -12.67 10.92
C TYR A 295 13.49 -13.28 9.86
N THR A 296 13.93 -14.53 10.04
CA THR A 296 14.72 -15.24 9.04
C THR A 296 13.82 -15.67 7.88
N PRO A 297 14.24 -15.46 6.62
CA PRO A 297 13.55 -15.99 5.46
C PRO A 297 13.44 -17.53 5.55
N ALA A 298 12.34 -18.09 5.06
CA ALA A 298 12.12 -19.54 5.16
C ALA A 298 13.21 -20.39 4.46
N ALA A 299 13.81 -19.83 3.40
CA ALA A 299 14.90 -20.48 2.66
C ALA A 299 16.23 -20.53 3.45
N ASP A 300 16.38 -19.65 4.44
CA ASP A 300 17.61 -19.50 5.24
C ASP A 300 17.50 -20.20 6.61
N LEU A 301 16.32 -20.78 6.92
CA LEU A 301 16.14 -21.56 8.14
C LEU A 301 16.81 -22.93 8.03
N PRO A 302 17.34 -23.49 9.16
CA PRO A 302 17.87 -24.84 9.20
C PRO A 302 16.86 -25.90 8.74
N GLU A 303 17.34 -27.00 8.19
CA GLU A 303 16.49 -28.11 7.77
C GLU A 303 15.64 -28.65 8.93
N GLY A 304 14.34 -28.81 8.69
CA GLY A 304 13.36 -29.23 9.71
C GLY A 304 12.83 -28.11 10.59
N GLU A 305 13.28 -26.87 10.41
CA GLU A 305 12.75 -25.71 11.11
C GLU A 305 11.75 -24.92 10.24
N ALA A 306 10.66 -24.48 10.86
CA ALA A 306 9.67 -23.64 10.21
C ALA A 306 9.57 -22.25 10.87
N ARG A 307 9.14 -21.27 10.10
CA ARG A 307 8.82 -19.93 10.64
C ARG A 307 7.70 -20.03 11.65
N VAL A 308 7.81 -19.24 12.72
CA VAL A 308 6.70 -19.08 13.68
C VAL A 308 5.56 -18.32 12.99
N PRO A 309 4.33 -18.85 12.97
CA PRO A 309 3.20 -18.29 12.20
C PRO A 309 2.51 -17.13 12.93
N LEU A 310 3.28 -16.23 13.52
CA LEU A 310 2.76 -14.99 14.08
C LEU A 310 2.40 -14.00 12.98
N LYS A 311 1.29 -13.30 13.16
CA LYS A 311 0.74 -12.30 12.24
C LYS A 311 0.39 -11.02 12.98
N GLU A 312 0.61 -9.89 12.33
CA GLU A 312 0.14 -8.60 12.81
C GLU A 312 -1.20 -8.28 12.13
N ILE A 313 -2.23 -8.03 12.93
CA ILE A 313 -3.53 -7.51 12.49
C ILE A 313 -3.51 -6.00 12.68
N HIS A 314 -3.60 -5.25 11.58
CA HIS A 314 -3.56 -3.80 11.59
C HIS A 314 -4.97 -3.23 11.72
N LEU A 315 -5.32 -2.70 12.88
CA LEU A 315 -6.68 -2.21 13.21
C LEU A 315 -7.17 -1.09 12.29
N ASN A 316 -6.25 -0.29 11.78
CA ASN A 316 -6.52 0.87 10.92
C ASN A 316 -6.40 0.57 9.41
N ARG A 317 -6.33 -0.71 9.01
CA ARG A 317 -6.26 -1.13 7.61
C ARG A 317 -7.45 -1.99 7.20
N SER A 318 -8.61 -1.76 7.82
CA SER A 318 -9.85 -2.50 7.52
C SER A 318 -9.64 -4.01 7.41
N PRO A 319 -9.05 -4.68 8.43
CA PRO A 319 -8.77 -6.11 8.34
C PRO A 319 -10.07 -6.89 8.23
N MET A 320 -10.12 -7.87 7.34
CA MET A 320 -11.29 -8.70 7.13
C MET A 320 -11.32 -9.82 8.18
N LEU A 321 -12.12 -9.63 9.21
CA LEU A 321 -12.30 -10.53 10.37
C LEU A 321 -13.72 -11.05 10.42
N ILE A 322 -13.92 -12.30 10.87
CA ILE A 322 -15.24 -12.90 11.12
C ILE A 322 -15.18 -13.66 12.44
N ALA A 323 -16.08 -13.36 13.37
CA ALA A 323 -16.23 -14.13 14.60
C ALA A 323 -16.80 -15.54 14.27
N LEU A 324 -16.38 -16.56 15.03
CA LEU A 324 -16.72 -17.97 14.73
C LEU A 324 -18.23 -18.21 14.68
N GLU A 325 -19.01 -17.52 15.52
CA GLU A 325 -20.49 -17.61 15.55
C GLU A 325 -21.16 -17.14 14.25
N HIS A 326 -20.45 -16.39 13.41
CA HIS A 326 -20.97 -15.91 12.12
C HIS A 326 -20.61 -16.82 10.95
N LEU A 327 -19.77 -17.85 11.19
CA LEU A 327 -19.44 -18.88 10.19
C LEU A 327 -20.58 -19.88 10.08
N ARG A 328 -21.00 -20.16 8.86
CA ARG A 328 -21.99 -21.21 8.57
C ARG A 328 -21.27 -22.55 8.37
N ALA A 329 -21.97 -23.64 8.55
CA ALA A 329 -21.44 -25.00 8.30
C ALA A 329 -20.79 -25.10 6.90
N ARG A 330 -21.43 -24.56 5.86
CA ARG A 330 -20.89 -24.55 4.49
C ARG A 330 -19.60 -23.71 4.35
N ASP A 331 -19.40 -22.69 5.19
CA ASP A 331 -18.16 -21.87 5.17
C ASP A 331 -17.01 -22.69 5.78
N ILE A 332 -17.28 -23.40 6.86
CA ILE A 332 -16.32 -24.29 7.54
C ILE A 332 -15.88 -25.42 6.59
N GLU A 333 -16.85 -26.07 5.93
CA GLU A 333 -16.59 -27.12 4.96
C GLU A 333 -15.78 -26.61 3.75
N ARG A 334 -16.22 -25.49 3.14
CA ARG A 334 -15.54 -24.89 1.98
C ARG A 334 -14.10 -24.49 2.28
N LEU A 335 -13.86 -23.90 3.45
CA LEU A 335 -12.55 -23.43 3.87
C LEU A 335 -11.72 -24.55 4.51
N GLN A 336 -12.29 -25.76 4.65
CA GLN A 336 -11.67 -26.91 5.30
C GLN A 336 -11.13 -26.58 6.70
N LEU A 337 -11.91 -25.82 7.48
CA LEU A 337 -11.49 -25.37 8.81
C LEU A 337 -11.64 -26.50 9.83
N ASP A 338 -10.55 -26.84 10.50
CA ASP A 338 -10.56 -27.77 11.64
C ASP A 338 -10.80 -26.99 12.94
N LEU A 339 -12.09 -26.68 13.20
CA LEU A 339 -12.48 -25.93 14.41
C LEU A 339 -12.09 -26.65 15.71
N PRO A 340 -12.30 -27.98 15.89
CA PRO A 340 -11.86 -28.68 17.10
C PRO A 340 -10.37 -28.51 17.37
N ARG A 341 -9.52 -28.67 16.35
CA ARG A 341 -8.06 -28.49 16.47
C ARG A 341 -7.71 -27.05 16.81
N ALA A 342 -8.30 -26.07 16.11
CA ALA A 342 -8.03 -24.66 16.35
C ALA A 342 -8.43 -24.23 17.77
N LEU A 343 -9.54 -24.72 18.29
CA LEU A 343 -9.99 -24.47 19.67
C LEU A 343 -9.03 -25.11 20.68
N ALA A 344 -8.58 -26.35 20.45
CA ALA A 344 -7.60 -27.03 21.30
C ALA A 344 -6.25 -26.26 21.32
N HIS A 345 -5.79 -25.76 20.15
CA HIS A 345 -4.59 -24.94 20.08
C HIS A 345 -4.77 -23.61 20.84
N ALA A 346 -5.92 -22.95 20.73
CA ALA A 346 -6.20 -21.73 21.49
C ALA A 346 -6.24 -21.99 23.01
N ASP A 347 -6.79 -23.13 23.45
CA ASP A 347 -6.77 -23.55 24.84
C ASP A 347 -5.34 -23.75 25.36
N THR A 348 -4.47 -24.36 24.56
CA THR A 348 -3.04 -24.54 24.87
C THR A 348 -2.32 -23.20 25.02
N LEU A 349 -2.56 -22.25 24.09
CA LEU A 349 -1.98 -20.90 24.20
C LEU A 349 -2.43 -20.19 25.48
N ARG A 350 -3.72 -20.28 25.80
CA ARG A 350 -4.36 -19.67 26.97
C ARG A 350 -3.82 -20.24 28.28
N ALA A 351 -3.56 -21.54 28.30
CA ALA A 351 -3.00 -22.23 29.44
C ALA A 351 -1.48 -21.98 29.67
N THR A 352 -0.80 -21.30 28.74
CA THR A 352 0.66 -21.07 28.81
C THR A 352 0.97 -19.75 29.51
N PRO A 353 1.49 -19.77 30.74
CA PRO A 353 1.84 -18.56 31.48
C PRO A 353 2.95 -17.79 30.76
N GLY A 354 2.85 -16.45 30.74
CA GLY A 354 3.90 -15.59 30.21
C GLY A 354 3.98 -15.47 28.68
N LEU A 355 3.20 -16.26 27.92
CA LEU A 355 3.25 -16.26 26.46
C LEU A 355 3.12 -14.85 25.86
N ALA A 356 2.11 -14.10 26.30
CA ALA A 356 1.87 -12.74 25.79
C ALA A 356 3.06 -11.81 26.05
N GLU A 357 3.76 -11.99 27.16
CA GLU A 357 4.96 -11.21 27.50
C GLU A 357 6.14 -11.62 26.62
N THR A 358 6.38 -12.90 26.45
CA THR A 358 7.43 -13.41 25.53
C THR A 358 7.23 -12.89 24.12
N VAL A 359 5.99 -12.94 23.61
CA VAL A 359 5.67 -12.40 22.26
C VAL A 359 5.86 -10.88 22.22
N ARG A 360 5.47 -10.13 23.27
CA ARG A 360 5.74 -8.68 23.33
C ARG A 360 7.23 -8.36 23.26
N GLN A 361 8.08 -9.11 23.98
CA GLN A 361 9.54 -8.93 23.95
C GLN A 361 10.13 -9.11 22.54
N VAL A 362 9.62 -10.04 21.75
CA VAL A 362 10.02 -10.21 20.33
C VAL A 362 9.79 -8.93 19.52
N TYR A 363 8.62 -8.31 19.69
CA TYR A 363 8.21 -7.13 18.92
C TYR A 363 8.67 -5.81 19.56
N ALA A 364 9.09 -5.81 20.82
CA ALA A 364 9.65 -4.62 21.50
C ALA A 364 11.05 -4.27 20.99
N ARG A 365 11.76 -5.22 20.37
CA ARG A 365 13.12 -5.01 19.87
C ARG A 365 13.14 -3.89 18.85
N ALA A 366 13.84 -2.83 19.19
CA ALA A 366 14.10 -1.76 18.24
C ALA A 366 14.97 -2.32 17.10
N ARG A 367 14.48 -2.24 15.86
CA ARG A 367 15.36 -2.40 14.71
C ARG A 367 16.07 -1.08 14.51
N GLU A 368 17.36 -1.06 14.79
CA GLU A 368 18.20 0.06 14.37
C GLU A 368 18.08 0.19 12.84
N ARG A 369 17.55 1.32 12.41
CA ARG A 369 17.52 1.70 11.01
C ARG A 369 18.42 2.92 10.87
N ALA A 370 19.30 2.91 9.88
CA ALA A 370 19.99 4.14 9.50
C ALA A 370 18.92 5.19 9.14
N PRO A 371 19.12 6.47 9.52
CA PRO A 371 18.23 7.54 9.11
C PRO A 371 18.04 7.52 7.60
N ALA A 372 16.77 7.59 7.17
CA ALA A 372 16.47 7.67 5.76
C ALA A 372 16.81 9.06 5.21
N ASP A 373 16.97 9.16 3.89
CA ASP A 373 16.99 10.45 3.21
C ASP A 373 15.71 11.23 3.54
N VAL A 374 15.79 12.56 3.60
CA VAL A 374 14.66 13.40 4.05
C VAL A 374 13.38 13.18 3.24
N ASP A 375 13.44 12.85 1.95
CA ASP A 375 12.28 12.51 1.12
C ASP A 375 11.62 11.18 1.53
N ALA A 376 12.38 10.27 2.13
CA ALA A 376 11.98 8.93 2.55
C ALA A 376 11.68 8.84 4.06
N ALA A 377 11.93 9.91 4.81
CA ALA A 377 11.97 9.93 6.28
C ALA A 377 10.60 10.13 6.94
N LEU A 378 9.50 9.95 6.21
CA LEU A 378 8.14 10.07 6.75
C LEU A 378 7.93 9.23 8.01
N TYR A 379 8.52 8.04 8.07
CA TYR A 379 8.36 7.08 9.17
C TYR A 379 9.51 7.06 10.19
N ASP A 380 10.44 8.01 10.09
CA ASP A 380 11.58 8.11 11.04
C ASP A 380 11.22 8.87 12.34
N GLY A 381 9.95 9.20 12.50
CA GLY A 381 9.40 9.85 13.68
C GLY A 381 8.30 10.85 13.34
N PHE A 382 7.48 11.15 14.33
CA PHE A 382 6.43 12.15 14.17
C PHE A 382 7.02 13.56 14.08
N LEU A 383 6.46 14.36 13.17
CA LEU A 383 6.80 15.78 13.08
C LEU A 383 6.24 16.55 14.29
N PRO A 384 7.01 17.47 14.88
CA PRO A 384 6.54 18.32 15.96
C PRO A 384 5.30 19.14 15.57
N ASP A 385 4.36 19.32 16.51
CA ASP A 385 3.16 20.12 16.28
C ASP A 385 3.48 21.58 15.95
N ALA A 386 4.56 22.11 16.51
CA ALA A 386 5.02 23.47 16.21
C ALA A 386 5.37 23.62 14.72
N ASP A 387 6.05 22.64 14.16
CA ASP A 387 6.46 22.63 12.76
C ASP A 387 5.25 22.44 11.83
N ARG A 388 4.35 21.52 12.17
CA ARG A 388 3.11 21.32 11.38
C ARG A 388 2.24 22.57 11.25
N ARG A 389 2.20 23.43 12.29
CA ARG A 389 1.47 24.72 12.24
C ARG A 389 2.05 25.70 11.21
N ILE A 390 3.29 25.55 10.80
CA ILE A 390 3.94 26.39 9.80
C ILE A 390 3.61 25.93 8.38
N PHE A 391 3.21 24.69 8.15
CA PHE A 391 3.00 24.09 6.84
C PHE A 391 2.06 24.91 5.94
N ALA A 392 0.93 25.39 6.47
CA ALA A 392 0.01 26.23 5.71
C ALA A 392 0.66 27.55 5.26
N GLN A 393 1.55 28.13 6.09
CA GLN A 393 2.28 29.34 5.72
C GLN A 393 3.33 29.07 4.64
N VAL A 394 4.01 27.91 4.69
CA VAL A 394 4.95 27.47 3.66
C VAL A 394 4.25 27.36 2.32
N ARG A 395 3.13 26.65 2.25
CA ARG A 395 2.38 26.46 0.99
C ARG A 395 1.77 27.75 0.43
N ALA A 396 1.42 28.71 1.29
CA ALA A 396 0.88 30.00 0.87
C ALA A 396 1.96 31.01 0.48
N ALA A 397 3.22 30.74 0.77
CA ALA A 397 4.33 31.66 0.51
C ALA A 397 4.76 31.65 -0.96
N PRO A 398 5.13 32.81 -1.53
CA PRO A 398 5.78 32.81 -2.84
C PRO A 398 7.13 32.08 -2.78
N ALA A 399 7.52 31.42 -3.87
CA ALA A 399 8.68 30.53 -3.92
C ALA A 399 9.97 31.19 -3.40
N GLN A 400 10.20 32.47 -3.71
CA GLN A 400 11.36 33.25 -3.27
C GLN A 400 11.41 33.48 -1.76
N ALA A 401 10.29 33.39 -1.05
CA ALA A 401 10.21 33.55 0.39
C ALA A 401 10.44 32.24 1.18
N LEU A 402 10.40 31.08 0.52
CA LEU A 402 10.51 29.77 1.14
C LEU A 402 11.78 29.60 2.00
N PRO A 403 12.99 30.04 1.56
CA PRO A 403 14.20 29.90 2.38
C PRO A 403 14.10 30.53 3.77
N GLY A 404 13.27 31.58 3.92
CA GLY A 404 13.04 32.25 5.21
C GLY A 404 12.34 31.39 6.26
N PHE A 405 11.71 30.27 5.87
CA PHE A 405 11.07 29.36 6.80
C PHE A 405 12.04 28.31 7.38
N ALA A 406 13.19 28.06 6.75
CA ALA A 406 14.10 27.00 7.14
C ALA A 406 14.52 27.09 8.62
N ALA A 407 14.88 28.30 9.09
CA ALA A 407 15.28 28.52 10.49
C ALA A 407 14.12 28.46 11.51
N ARG A 408 12.87 28.37 11.06
CA ARG A 408 11.69 28.29 11.93
C ARG A 408 11.33 26.85 12.30
N PHE A 409 11.88 25.86 11.58
CA PHE A 409 11.65 24.47 11.86
C PHE A 409 12.55 23.96 12.98
N THR A 410 12.01 23.09 13.81
CA THR A 410 12.75 22.39 14.86
C THR A 410 13.19 20.99 14.43
N ASP A 411 12.46 20.36 13.53
CA ASP A 411 12.82 19.07 12.97
C ASP A 411 13.91 19.22 11.89
N ALA A 412 15.01 18.53 12.09
CA ALA A 412 16.20 18.65 11.23
C ALA A 412 15.96 18.20 9.77
N ARG A 413 14.89 17.45 9.48
CA ARG A 413 14.53 16.99 8.12
C ARG A 413 13.95 18.13 7.28
N LEU A 414 13.19 19.03 7.91
CA LEU A 414 12.33 20.00 7.21
C LEU A 414 13.08 21.09 6.46
N PRO A 415 14.24 21.63 6.90
CA PRO A 415 14.98 22.61 6.11
C PRO A 415 15.47 22.08 4.75
N GLU A 416 15.98 20.83 4.71
CA GLU A 416 16.39 20.20 3.46
C GLU A 416 15.19 19.84 2.59
N LEU A 417 14.12 19.33 3.21
CA LEU A 417 12.87 19.01 2.50
C LEU A 417 12.27 20.27 1.86
N LEU A 418 12.30 21.42 2.55
CA LEU A 418 11.83 22.70 2.05
C LEU A 418 12.63 23.19 0.83
N PHE A 419 13.95 23.04 0.87
CA PHE A 419 14.79 23.35 -0.27
C PHE A 419 14.44 22.51 -1.50
N ARG A 420 14.25 21.18 -1.32
CA ARG A 420 13.86 20.28 -2.40
C ARG A 420 12.44 20.55 -2.89
N TYR A 421 11.53 20.92 -2.02
CA TYR A 421 10.17 21.36 -2.37
C TYR A 421 10.20 22.57 -3.28
N GLN A 422 11.02 23.59 -2.96
CA GLN A 422 11.22 24.75 -3.82
C GLN A 422 11.82 24.36 -5.17
N ALA A 423 12.90 23.58 -5.16
CA ALA A 423 13.61 23.21 -6.36
C ALA A 423 12.76 22.39 -7.36
N ARG A 424 11.90 21.50 -6.87
CA ARG A 424 11.02 20.68 -7.71
C ARG A 424 9.83 21.43 -8.29
N ASN A 425 9.25 22.33 -7.51
CA ASN A 425 8.02 22.99 -7.91
C ASN A 425 8.28 24.34 -8.64
N TRP A 426 9.35 25.03 -8.29
CA TRP A 426 9.70 26.36 -8.84
C TRP A 426 11.22 26.49 -9.08
N PRO A 427 11.83 25.67 -9.97
CA PRO A 427 13.27 25.70 -10.22
C PRO A 427 13.77 27.08 -10.66
N GLU A 428 12.94 27.86 -11.36
CA GLU A 428 13.24 29.24 -11.79
C GLU A 428 13.37 30.23 -10.63
N SER A 429 12.94 29.87 -9.43
CA SER A 429 13.04 30.71 -8.23
C SER A 429 14.37 30.54 -7.50
N LEU A 430 15.21 29.59 -7.91
CA LEU A 430 16.46 29.28 -7.25
C LEU A 430 17.52 30.34 -7.57
N THR A 431 18.30 30.71 -6.56
CA THR A 431 19.56 31.48 -6.78
C THR A 431 20.60 30.58 -7.43
N HIS A 432 21.70 31.19 -7.95
CA HIS A 432 22.79 30.41 -8.55
C HIS A 432 23.39 29.37 -7.59
N ASP A 433 23.62 29.74 -6.33
CA ASP A 433 24.15 28.81 -5.32
C ASP A 433 23.14 27.68 -5.00
N GLN A 434 21.84 27.98 -4.96
CA GLN A 434 20.79 27.00 -4.78
C GLN A 434 20.69 26.05 -5.98
N GLN A 435 20.86 26.57 -7.21
CA GLN A 435 20.90 25.76 -8.41
C GLN A 435 22.07 24.78 -8.37
N SER A 436 23.28 25.27 -8.05
CA SER A 436 24.49 24.44 -7.92
C SER A 436 24.27 23.32 -6.87
N ARG A 437 23.66 23.66 -5.71
CA ARG A 437 23.31 22.68 -4.67
C ARG A 437 22.29 21.65 -5.15
N TRP A 438 21.31 22.08 -5.96
CA TRP A 438 20.31 21.19 -6.53
C TRP A 438 20.93 20.23 -7.54
N ASP A 439 21.80 20.71 -8.41
CA ASP A 439 22.52 19.89 -9.40
C ASP A 439 23.44 18.87 -8.71
N ASP A 440 24.12 19.26 -7.61
CA ASP A 440 24.90 18.31 -6.80
C ASP A 440 24.04 17.21 -6.17
N TYR A 441 22.84 17.54 -5.71
CA TYR A 441 21.88 16.56 -5.21
C TYR A 441 21.39 15.64 -6.33
N ARG A 442 21.05 16.17 -7.50
CA ARG A 442 20.61 15.40 -8.67
C ARG A 442 21.71 14.44 -9.15
N ARG A 443 22.97 14.88 -9.21
CA ARG A 443 24.12 14.00 -9.55
C ARG A 443 24.23 12.81 -8.61
N ARG A 444 24.08 13.04 -7.31
CA ARG A 444 24.10 11.94 -6.33
C ARG A 444 22.90 11.02 -6.50
N ARG A 445 21.70 11.58 -6.59
CA ARG A 445 20.44 10.83 -6.66
C ARG A 445 20.33 9.98 -7.92
N LEU A 446 20.71 10.52 -9.08
CA LEU A 446 20.60 9.87 -10.38
C LEU A 446 21.89 9.14 -10.80
N GLY A 447 22.98 9.38 -10.09
CA GLY A 447 24.27 8.74 -10.32
C GLY A 447 24.39 7.40 -9.61
N SER A 448 25.16 7.36 -8.52
CA SER A 448 25.56 6.10 -7.87
C SER A 448 24.84 5.79 -6.55
N ASP A 449 24.13 6.75 -5.95
CA ASP A 449 23.47 6.56 -4.65
C ASP A 449 22.06 5.99 -4.83
N LEU A 450 21.96 4.66 -4.98
CA LEU A 450 20.69 3.93 -5.12
C LEU A 450 19.80 4.00 -3.88
N GLY A 451 20.30 4.52 -2.76
CA GLY A 451 19.49 4.82 -1.58
C GLY A 451 18.47 5.94 -1.84
N LEU A 452 18.76 6.85 -2.76
CA LEU A 452 17.96 8.04 -3.07
C LEU A 452 16.95 7.82 -4.20
N SER A 453 17.17 6.88 -5.11
CA SER A 453 16.33 6.62 -6.28
C SER A 453 16.14 5.12 -6.50
N GLU A 454 15.13 4.70 -7.28
CA GLU A 454 14.99 3.32 -7.74
C GLU A 454 16.03 2.96 -8.81
N TYR A 455 16.42 3.94 -9.63
CA TYR A 455 17.38 3.78 -10.72
C TYR A 455 18.47 4.85 -10.68
N SER A 456 19.70 4.45 -10.99
CA SER A 456 20.74 5.34 -11.48
C SER A 456 20.69 5.41 -13.02
N PHE A 457 21.42 6.33 -13.64
CA PHE A 457 21.55 6.38 -15.10
C PHE A 457 22.03 5.04 -15.68
N ASP A 458 22.98 4.38 -15.03
CA ASP A 458 23.54 3.10 -15.50
C ASP A 458 22.50 1.98 -15.39
N THR A 459 21.89 1.78 -14.21
CA THR A 459 20.89 0.72 -14.02
C THR A 459 19.64 0.96 -14.83
N HIS A 460 19.28 2.22 -15.12
CA HIS A 460 18.18 2.57 -16.00
C HIS A 460 18.48 2.18 -17.46
N ARG A 461 19.68 2.49 -17.97
CA ARG A 461 20.14 2.06 -19.30
C ARG A 461 20.14 0.53 -19.43
N GLU A 462 20.66 -0.18 -18.42
CA GLU A 462 20.65 -1.64 -18.39
C GLU A 462 19.24 -2.23 -18.42
N ALA A 463 18.31 -1.66 -17.65
CA ALA A 463 16.91 -2.08 -17.63
C ALA A 463 16.23 -1.87 -19.00
N ILE A 464 16.44 -0.71 -19.63
CA ILE A 464 15.94 -0.42 -20.98
C ILE A 464 16.50 -1.44 -21.98
N ALA A 465 17.83 -1.68 -21.98
CA ALA A 465 18.47 -2.61 -22.91
C ALA A 465 17.91 -4.03 -22.76
N ARG A 466 17.72 -4.51 -21.54
CA ARG A 466 17.10 -5.81 -21.23
C ARG A 466 15.67 -5.89 -21.75
N LEU A 467 14.85 -4.83 -21.48
CA LEU A 467 13.44 -4.80 -21.87
C LEU A 467 13.26 -4.69 -23.40
N ARG A 468 14.16 -4.03 -24.12
CA ARG A 468 14.14 -4.03 -25.61
C ARG A 468 14.21 -5.44 -26.19
N ILE A 469 14.93 -6.35 -25.56
CA ILE A 469 15.06 -7.74 -25.99
C ILE A 469 13.80 -8.55 -25.62
N THR A 470 13.29 -8.36 -24.41
CA THR A 470 12.20 -9.18 -23.86
C THR A 470 10.81 -8.67 -24.22
N ARG A 471 10.69 -7.41 -24.68
CA ARG A 471 9.46 -6.71 -25.06
C ARG A 471 9.57 -6.13 -26.47
N PRO A 472 9.60 -6.95 -27.53
CA PRO A 472 9.87 -6.50 -28.91
C PRO A 472 8.70 -5.77 -29.59
N GLN A 473 7.54 -5.60 -28.91
CA GLN A 473 6.37 -4.94 -29.48
C GLN A 473 6.68 -3.48 -29.87
N PRO A 474 6.20 -2.98 -31.03
CA PRO A 474 6.47 -1.60 -31.46
C PRO A 474 6.05 -0.53 -30.44
N ARG A 475 4.92 -0.74 -29.74
CA ARG A 475 4.44 0.15 -28.68
C ARG A 475 5.48 0.26 -27.55
N ASP A 476 6.00 -0.89 -27.09
CA ASP A 476 6.94 -0.94 -26.00
C ASP A 476 8.27 -0.28 -26.37
N GLN A 477 8.71 -0.43 -27.65
CA GLN A 477 9.94 0.21 -28.13
C GLN A 477 9.82 1.76 -28.11
N VAL A 478 8.66 2.29 -28.49
CA VAL A 478 8.40 3.76 -28.47
C VAL A 478 8.47 4.29 -27.01
N LEU A 479 7.93 3.57 -26.05
CA LEU A 479 7.99 3.95 -24.63
C LEU A 479 9.43 3.92 -24.10
N LEU A 480 10.19 2.88 -24.48
CA LEU A 480 11.60 2.75 -24.10
C LEU A 480 12.48 3.83 -24.73
N ASP A 481 12.19 4.25 -25.99
CA ASP A 481 12.87 5.37 -26.64
C ASP A 481 12.60 6.70 -25.91
N ALA A 482 11.35 6.92 -25.47
CA ALA A 482 11.01 8.10 -24.70
C ALA A 482 11.75 8.15 -23.35
N LEU A 483 11.87 7.01 -22.65
CA LEU A 483 12.62 6.92 -21.40
C LEU A 483 14.12 7.14 -21.59
N GLN A 484 14.70 6.60 -22.64
CA GLN A 484 16.11 6.84 -22.97
C GLN A 484 16.35 8.32 -23.24
N SER A 485 15.53 8.96 -24.08
CA SER A 485 15.63 10.39 -24.37
C SER A 485 15.48 11.25 -23.11
N TRP A 486 14.61 10.85 -22.17
CA TRP A 486 14.44 11.54 -20.89
C TRP A 486 15.72 11.46 -20.05
N ALA A 487 16.31 10.26 -19.91
CA ALA A 487 17.54 10.06 -19.16
C ALA A 487 18.71 10.84 -19.76
N GLU A 488 18.87 10.83 -21.10
CA GLU A 488 19.88 11.60 -21.83
C GLU A 488 19.72 13.11 -21.61
N HIS A 489 18.47 13.61 -21.62
CA HIS A 489 18.18 15.02 -21.33
C HIS A 489 18.58 15.41 -19.91
N LEU A 490 18.22 14.58 -18.90
CA LEU A 490 18.60 14.83 -17.52
C LEU A 490 20.13 14.80 -17.32
N GLU A 491 20.80 13.82 -17.90
CA GLU A 491 22.26 13.68 -17.81
C GLU A 491 23.00 14.87 -18.45
N ALA A 492 22.49 15.36 -19.58
CA ALA A 492 23.06 16.54 -20.25
C ALA A 492 22.81 17.86 -19.50
N SER A 493 21.84 17.89 -18.58
CA SER A 493 21.49 19.05 -17.75
C SER A 493 22.27 19.15 -16.44
N LEU A 494 23.15 18.19 -16.14
CA LEU A 494 23.95 18.08 -14.92
C LEU A 494 25.41 18.47 -15.16
#